data_f668fc03dacbdabceeb18d19da6df16f
#
_entry.id   f668fc03dacbdabceeb18d19da6df16f
#
_cell.length_a   1.000
_cell.length_b   1.000
_cell.length_c   1.000
_cell.angle_alpha   90.00
_cell.angle_beta   90.00
_cell.angle_gamma   90.00
#
_symmetry.space_group_name_H-M   'P 1'
#
loop_
_entity.id
_entity.type
_entity.pdbx_description
1 polymer ?
#
loop_
_entity_poly.entity_id
_entity_poly.type
_entity_poly.pdbx_seq_one_letter_code
_entity_poly.pdbx_strand_id
1 'polypeptide(L)'
;MKKSLLALVALSAFAGAAHAQSSVTLYGIIDAGILFNNNANGARQWQQSSGVLQGSRWGLKGAEDLGGGLKAIFVLENGFSISSGALGQGGAMFGRQAYVGLSSDSLGKVTLGRQYDSVVDYTGALATGSQWAGYIGAHPGDLDNMNNANRVNNAVKYTSPVYGGFQFGGLYSLGGVAGQPGRNQIFSVGAGYNNGPLALGVGYVNARNPNYSFFGNNPNANTATSTSGLNMTSPVYRGYASANTLEIVAAAGAYSIGAATLGVTYSYTRFDAVGSTGGT
;
A
#
# COMPACT_ATOMS: atom_id res chain seq x y z
N MET A 1 41.84 7.67 43.07
CA MET A 1 42.09 8.28 41.76
C MET A 1 42.19 7.30 40.61
N LYS A 2 42.83 6.13 40.70
CA LYS A 2 42.93 5.18 39.56
C LYS A 2 41.60 4.52 39.17
N LYS A 3 40.63 4.33 40.07
CA LYS A 3 39.31 3.73 39.78
C LYS A 3 38.37 4.71 39.07
N SER A 4 38.49 6.01 39.30
CA SER A 4 37.71 7.05 38.66
C SER A 4 38.15 7.31 37.18
N LEU A 5 39.44 7.14 36.87
CA LEU A 5 39.92 7.23 35.48
C LEU A 5 39.46 6.06 34.61
N LEU A 6 39.40 4.84 35.16
CA LEU A 6 38.90 3.68 34.47
C LEU A 6 37.40 3.78 34.15
N ALA A 7 36.61 4.35 35.04
CA ALA A 7 35.19 4.62 34.82
C ALA A 7 34.97 5.68 33.72
N LEU A 8 35.81 6.72 33.70
CA LEU A 8 35.72 7.77 32.67
C LEU A 8 36.12 7.26 31.29
N VAL A 9 37.13 6.40 31.19
CA VAL A 9 37.54 5.75 29.93
C VAL A 9 36.47 4.77 29.45
N ALA A 10 35.85 4.02 30.35
CA ALA A 10 34.73 3.15 29.98
C ALA A 10 33.49 3.94 29.49
N LEU A 11 33.14 5.07 30.16
CA LEU A 11 32.06 5.94 29.68
C LEU A 11 32.39 6.61 28.33
N SER A 12 33.64 7.02 28.10
CA SER A 12 34.03 7.62 26.81
C SER A 12 34.07 6.59 25.65
N ALA A 13 34.36 5.33 25.94
CA ALA A 13 34.26 4.23 24.97
C ALA A 13 32.81 3.92 24.54
N PHE A 14 31.84 4.10 25.45
CA PHE A 14 30.42 3.98 25.14
C PHE A 14 29.86 5.21 24.42
N ALA A 15 30.40 6.41 24.66
CA ALA A 15 29.98 7.63 23.98
C ALA A 15 30.43 7.68 22.50
N GLY A 16 31.45 6.95 22.11
CA GLY A 16 31.93 6.87 20.73
C GLY A 16 31.15 5.90 19.83
N ALA A 17 30.30 5.05 20.39
CA ALA A 17 29.51 4.06 19.64
C ALA A 17 28.09 4.56 19.24
N ALA A 18 27.70 5.75 19.68
CA ALA A 18 26.34 6.28 19.47
C ALA A 18 26.26 7.29 18.31
N HIS A 19 26.95 7.04 17.20
CA HIS A 19 26.66 7.70 15.92
C HIS A 19 25.72 6.85 15.07
N ALA A 20 24.60 6.40 15.65
CA ALA A 20 23.45 5.98 14.87
C ALA A 20 22.91 7.25 14.21
N GLN A 21 23.14 7.41 12.92
CA GLN A 21 22.61 8.56 12.18
C GLN A 21 21.12 8.32 11.93
N SER A 22 20.33 8.61 12.96
CA SER A 22 18.87 8.60 12.87
C SER A 22 18.43 9.68 11.90
N SER A 23 17.60 9.33 10.93
CA SER A 23 17.03 10.29 10.02
C SER A 23 15.51 10.23 10.03
N VAL A 24 14.86 11.38 10.13
CA VAL A 24 13.42 11.52 9.91
C VAL A 24 13.24 12.52 8.76
N THR A 25 12.55 12.08 7.74
CA THR A 25 12.28 12.87 6.54
C THR A 25 10.78 13.15 6.44
N LEU A 26 10.40 14.42 6.34
CA LEU A 26 9.09 14.85 5.88
C LEU A 26 9.09 14.81 4.34
N TYR A 27 8.07 14.20 3.75
CA TYR A 27 7.91 14.12 2.30
C TYR A 27 6.45 14.27 1.90
N GLY A 28 6.17 14.45 0.62
CA GLY A 28 4.81 14.50 0.12
C GLY A 28 4.69 14.86 -1.34
N ILE A 29 3.46 14.85 -1.80
CA ILE A 29 3.02 15.27 -3.15
C ILE A 29 1.75 16.09 -2.96
N ILE A 30 1.67 17.22 -3.63
CA ILE A 30 0.44 18.00 -3.76
C ILE A 30 0.08 18.00 -5.25
N ASP A 31 -1.09 17.43 -5.56
CA ASP A 31 -1.59 17.30 -6.92
C ASP A 31 -2.99 17.90 -6.98
N ALA A 32 -3.17 18.87 -7.87
CA ALA A 32 -4.46 19.54 -8.10
C ALA A 32 -4.66 19.78 -9.59
N GLY A 33 -5.86 19.57 -10.08
CA GLY A 33 -6.22 19.78 -11.46
C GLY A 33 -7.63 20.30 -11.62
N ILE A 34 -7.95 20.76 -12.83
CA ILE A 34 -9.30 21.12 -13.23
C ILE A 34 -9.86 20.01 -14.12
N LEU A 35 -11.01 19.49 -13.75
CA LEU A 35 -11.76 18.50 -14.50
C LEU A 35 -12.96 19.13 -15.18
N PHE A 36 -13.15 18.77 -16.43
CA PHE A 36 -14.37 18.99 -17.17
C PHE A 36 -15.04 17.65 -17.47
N ASN A 37 -16.29 17.49 -17.00
CA ASN A 37 -17.12 16.36 -17.33
C ASN A 37 -18.31 16.86 -18.16
N ASN A 38 -18.45 16.36 -19.39
CA ASN A 38 -19.53 16.77 -20.29
C ASN A 38 -20.87 16.09 -19.95
N ASN A 39 -20.87 15.06 -19.11
CA ASN A 39 -22.06 14.28 -18.75
C ASN A 39 -22.02 13.83 -17.28
N ALA A 40 -22.11 14.76 -16.35
CA ALA A 40 -22.33 14.48 -14.94
C ALA A 40 -23.84 14.45 -14.66
N ASN A 41 -24.44 13.27 -14.64
CA ASN A 41 -25.90 13.10 -14.55
C ASN A 41 -26.69 13.88 -15.61
N GLY A 42 -26.23 13.90 -16.86
CA GLY A 42 -26.88 14.62 -17.95
C GLY A 42 -26.49 16.10 -18.08
N ALA A 43 -25.67 16.64 -17.19
CA ALA A 43 -25.23 18.05 -17.20
C ALA A 43 -23.70 18.18 -17.33
N ARG A 44 -23.26 19.36 -17.74
CA ARG A 44 -21.83 19.71 -17.77
C ARG A 44 -21.35 20.11 -16.39
N GLN A 45 -20.18 19.66 -16.00
CA GLN A 45 -19.57 19.98 -14.73
C GLN A 45 -18.12 20.42 -14.91
N TRP A 46 -17.76 21.50 -14.24
CA TRP A 46 -16.40 21.93 -14.01
C TRP A 46 -16.09 21.79 -12.52
N GLN A 47 -14.96 21.19 -12.17
CA GLN A 47 -14.55 21.10 -10.78
C GLN A 47 -13.04 21.15 -10.63
N GLN A 48 -12.58 21.71 -9.53
CA GLN A 48 -11.22 21.51 -9.07
C GLN A 48 -11.15 20.14 -8.39
N SER A 49 -10.14 19.36 -8.71
CA SER A 49 -9.97 18.01 -8.17
C SER A 49 -8.59 17.84 -7.54
N SER A 50 -8.54 17.07 -6.48
CA SER A 50 -7.31 16.69 -5.79
C SER A 50 -6.83 15.32 -6.25
N GLY A 51 -5.53 15.20 -6.53
CA GLY A 51 -4.93 13.91 -6.84
C GLY A 51 -5.30 13.37 -8.21
N VAL A 52 -5.30 14.22 -9.24
CA VAL A 52 -5.68 13.81 -10.61
C VAL A 52 -4.71 12.79 -11.20
N LEU A 53 -3.41 13.01 -11.05
CA LEU A 53 -2.36 12.08 -11.47
C LEU A 53 -1.86 11.22 -10.29
N GLN A 54 -1.64 11.87 -9.14
CA GLN A 54 -1.13 11.21 -7.94
C GLN A 54 -1.88 11.70 -6.71
N GLY A 55 -2.45 10.80 -5.91
CA GLY A 55 -3.16 11.19 -4.69
C GLY A 55 -2.31 12.09 -3.80
N SER A 56 -2.84 13.30 -3.48
CA SER A 56 -2.19 14.25 -2.58
C SER A 56 -1.91 13.60 -1.22
N ARG A 57 -0.67 13.72 -0.74
CA ARG A 57 -0.20 13.04 0.47
C ARG A 57 0.93 13.80 1.13
N TRP A 58 1.12 13.57 2.40
CA TRP A 58 2.32 13.89 3.13
C TRP A 58 2.64 12.77 4.11
N GLY A 59 3.89 12.65 4.53
CA GLY A 59 4.29 11.60 5.44
C GLY A 59 5.62 11.86 6.11
N LEU A 60 5.85 11.06 7.13
CA LEU A 60 7.14 10.95 7.81
C LEU A 60 7.69 9.55 7.54
N LYS A 61 8.96 9.47 7.19
CA LYS A 61 9.71 8.22 7.14
C LYS A 61 11.00 8.38 7.91
N GLY A 62 11.41 7.34 8.59
CA GLY A 62 12.65 7.37 9.36
C GLY A 62 13.39 6.06 9.32
N ALA A 63 14.68 6.16 9.58
CA ALA A 63 15.56 5.02 9.75
C ALA A 63 16.54 5.30 10.89
N GLU A 64 16.71 4.31 11.75
CA GLU A 64 17.70 4.24 12.83
C GLU A 64 18.69 3.14 12.49
N ASP A 65 19.96 3.45 12.40
CA ASP A 65 21.01 2.48 12.16
C ASP A 65 21.28 1.68 13.45
N LEU A 66 21.07 0.38 13.39
CA LEU A 66 21.32 -0.54 14.52
C LEU A 66 22.70 -1.22 14.44
N GLY A 67 23.50 -0.85 13.42
CA GLY A 67 24.79 -1.45 13.15
C GLY A 67 24.71 -2.72 12.31
N GLY A 68 25.84 -3.11 11.70
CA GLY A 68 25.95 -4.34 10.91
C GLY A 68 25.07 -4.38 9.66
N GLY A 69 24.63 -3.23 9.11
CA GLY A 69 23.72 -3.15 7.98
C GLY A 69 22.25 -3.38 8.34
N LEU A 70 21.92 -3.40 9.64
CA LEU A 70 20.56 -3.52 10.15
C LEU A 70 20.03 -2.13 10.54
N LYS A 71 18.79 -1.83 10.17
CA LYS A 71 18.11 -0.57 10.47
C LYS A 71 16.70 -0.84 11.02
N ALA A 72 16.27 -0.08 12.02
CA ALA A 72 14.86 0.08 12.34
C ALA A 72 14.27 1.15 11.42
N ILE A 73 13.11 0.88 10.84
CA ILE A 73 12.47 1.79 9.88
C ILE A 73 11.00 2.02 10.24
N PHE A 74 10.47 3.19 9.88
CA PHE A 74 9.04 3.45 9.94
C PHE A 74 8.58 4.33 8.79
N VAL A 75 7.28 4.23 8.46
CA VAL A 75 6.56 5.14 7.57
C VAL A 75 5.19 5.44 8.16
N LEU A 76 4.84 6.73 8.18
CA LEU A 76 3.51 7.23 8.50
C LEU A 76 3.08 8.15 7.35
N GLU A 77 2.12 7.75 6.52
CA GLU A 77 1.70 8.48 5.31
C GLU A 77 0.21 8.80 5.34
N ASN A 78 -0.08 10.10 5.29
CA ASN A 78 -1.43 10.66 5.21
C ASN A 78 -1.82 10.91 3.74
N GLY A 79 -3.06 10.59 3.38
CA GLY A 79 -3.67 11.08 2.16
C GLY A 79 -4.69 12.18 2.48
N PHE A 80 -4.75 13.22 1.66
CA PHE A 80 -5.68 14.33 1.88
C PHE A 80 -6.21 14.89 0.56
N SER A 81 -7.31 15.64 0.64
CA SER A 81 -7.85 16.39 -0.47
C SER A 81 -7.36 17.83 -0.39
N ILE A 82 -6.64 18.32 -1.40
CA ILE A 82 -6.25 19.72 -1.48
C ILE A 82 -7.46 20.61 -1.78
N SER A 83 -8.54 20.04 -2.34
CA SER A 83 -9.78 20.78 -2.65
C SER A 83 -10.57 21.15 -1.42
N SER A 84 -10.47 20.40 -0.33
CA SER A 84 -11.31 20.56 0.86
C SER A 84 -10.54 20.53 2.19
N GLY A 85 -9.27 20.12 2.19
CA GLY A 85 -8.50 19.87 3.40
C GLY A 85 -8.88 18.57 4.14
N ALA A 86 -9.84 17.81 3.64
CA ALA A 86 -10.29 16.59 4.30
C ALA A 86 -9.24 15.46 4.22
N LEU A 87 -9.21 14.61 5.25
CA LEU A 87 -8.41 13.38 5.24
C LEU A 87 -8.94 12.40 4.20
N GLY A 88 -8.04 11.74 3.49
CA GLY A 88 -8.34 10.64 2.60
C GLY A 88 -8.59 9.31 3.33
N GLN A 89 -8.75 8.23 2.56
CA GLN A 89 -8.84 6.84 3.05
C GLN A 89 -9.84 6.66 4.21
N GLY A 90 -11.05 7.24 4.07
CA GLY A 90 -12.10 7.12 5.07
C GLY A 90 -11.88 7.96 6.34
N GLY A 91 -11.04 8.99 6.28
CA GLY A 91 -10.76 9.87 7.42
C GLY A 91 -9.57 9.42 8.29
N ALA A 92 -8.80 8.44 7.84
CA ALA A 92 -7.61 7.97 8.57
C ALA A 92 -6.46 8.97 8.49
N MET A 93 -5.88 9.34 9.64
CA MET A 93 -4.74 10.24 9.69
C MET A 93 -3.53 9.68 8.93
N PHE A 94 -3.24 8.40 9.05
CA PHE A 94 -2.20 7.70 8.27
C PHE A 94 -2.81 6.61 7.40
N GLY A 95 -3.82 6.99 6.62
CA GLY A 95 -4.65 6.06 5.85
C GLY A 95 -3.96 5.43 4.64
N ARG A 96 -2.80 5.96 4.22
CA ARG A 96 -2.05 5.39 3.11
C ARG A 96 -1.09 4.31 3.58
N GLN A 97 -0.20 4.62 4.51
CA GLN A 97 0.70 3.66 5.14
C GLN A 97 0.96 4.04 6.60
N ALA A 98 1.04 3.05 7.46
CA ALA A 98 1.43 3.19 8.86
C ALA A 98 2.11 1.90 9.30
N TYR A 99 3.45 1.87 9.25
CA TYR A 99 4.19 0.67 9.62
C TYR A 99 5.54 0.98 10.27
N VAL A 100 6.04 0.00 11.00
CA VAL A 100 7.40 -0.08 11.54
C VAL A 100 8.02 -1.40 11.13
N GLY A 101 9.34 -1.48 11.07
CA GLY A 101 10.01 -2.73 10.73
C GLY A 101 11.51 -2.69 10.86
N LEU A 102 12.11 -3.79 10.43
CA LEU A 102 13.55 -3.96 10.32
C LEU A 102 13.94 -4.10 8.84
N SER A 103 15.04 -3.47 8.46
CA SER A 103 15.62 -3.54 7.13
C SER A 103 17.07 -3.96 7.24
N SER A 104 17.48 -4.94 6.45
CA SER A 104 18.86 -5.38 6.29
C SER A 104 19.27 -5.27 4.84
N ASP A 105 20.48 -4.78 4.60
CA ASP A 105 21.00 -4.62 3.24
C ASP A 105 21.14 -5.97 2.51
N SER A 106 21.36 -7.07 3.24
CA SER A 106 21.54 -8.42 2.68
C SER A 106 20.30 -9.30 2.76
N LEU A 107 19.41 -9.09 3.74
CA LEU A 107 18.25 -9.97 4.00
C LEU A 107 16.92 -9.36 3.57
N GLY A 108 16.91 -8.07 3.17
CA GLY A 108 15.68 -7.36 2.84
C GLY A 108 15.01 -6.75 4.07
N LYS A 109 13.70 -6.57 4.02
CA LYS A 109 12.96 -5.90 5.09
C LYS A 109 11.72 -6.68 5.52
N VAL A 110 11.43 -6.64 6.82
CA VAL A 110 10.19 -7.12 7.42
C VAL A 110 9.51 -5.93 8.10
N THR A 111 8.24 -5.70 7.77
CA THR A 111 7.47 -4.56 8.26
C THR A 111 6.11 -5.01 8.80
N LEU A 112 5.61 -4.31 9.83
CA LEU A 112 4.33 -4.59 10.50
C LEU A 112 3.46 -3.34 10.49
N GLY A 113 2.20 -3.47 10.10
CA GLY A 113 1.22 -2.39 10.12
C GLY A 113 0.36 -2.32 8.87
N ARG A 114 -0.15 -1.11 8.56
CA ARG A 114 -0.96 -0.83 7.38
C ARG A 114 -0.09 -0.56 6.18
N GLN A 115 -0.27 -1.34 5.10
CA GLN A 115 0.65 -1.35 3.97
C GLN A 115 -0.07 -1.68 2.65
N TYR A 116 0.65 -1.56 1.55
CA TYR A 116 0.20 -1.98 0.22
C TYR A 116 0.37 -3.49 0.05
N ASP A 117 -0.52 -4.11 -0.72
CA ASP A 117 -0.39 -5.49 -1.18
C ASP A 117 0.61 -5.62 -2.35
N SER A 118 0.88 -6.86 -2.76
CA SER A 118 1.90 -7.14 -3.77
C SER A 118 1.47 -6.76 -5.20
N VAL A 119 0.18 -6.63 -5.49
CA VAL A 119 -0.27 -6.10 -6.79
C VAL A 119 0.13 -4.64 -6.90
N VAL A 120 -0.15 -3.83 -5.86
CA VAL A 120 0.28 -2.42 -5.82
C VAL A 120 1.79 -2.29 -5.90
N ASP A 121 2.53 -3.10 -5.12
CA ASP A 121 3.99 -2.97 -5.03
C ASP A 121 4.71 -3.27 -6.35
N TYR A 122 4.26 -4.29 -7.08
CA TYR A 122 5.01 -4.79 -8.24
C TYR A 122 4.37 -4.45 -9.58
N THR A 123 3.06 -4.18 -9.64
CA THR A 123 2.38 -3.86 -10.90
C THR A 123 1.80 -2.45 -10.93
N GLY A 124 1.47 -1.86 -9.78
CA GLY A 124 0.79 -0.57 -9.70
C GLY A 124 1.55 0.58 -10.36
N ALA A 125 2.90 0.61 -10.27
CA ALA A 125 3.71 1.62 -10.93
C ALA A 125 3.70 1.52 -12.46
N LEU A 126 3.37 0.35 -13.01
CA LEU A 126 3.30 0.08 -14.46
C LEU A 126 1.87 0.23 -15.01
N ALA A 127 0.87 0.40 -14.15
CA ALA A 127 -0.50 0.61 -14.56
C ALA A 127 -0.69 1.98 -15.24
N THR A 128 -1.60 2.07 -16.19
CA THR A 128 -1.91 3.28 -16.96
C THR A 128 -2.19 4.49 -16.07
N GLY A 129 -2.92 4.28 -14.96
CA GLY A 129 -3.22 5.32 -13.98
C GLY A 129 -1.98 5.93 -13.33
N SER A 130 -0.95 5.13 -13.08
CA SER A 130 0.33 5.59 -12.51
C SER A 130 1.28 6.18 -13.54
N GLN A 131 1.13 5.79 -14.82
CA GLN A 131 2.03 6.22 -15.89
C GLN A 131 1.67 7.62 -16.43
N TRP A 132 0.42 7.83 -16.89
CA TRP A 132 0.04 9.09 -17.52
C TRP A 132 -1.44 9.48 -17.41
N ALA A 133 -2.34 8.51 -17.15
CA ALA A 133 -3.77 8.78 -17.20
C ALA A 133 -4.35 9.25 -15.86
N GLY A 134 -3.59 9.14 -14.76
CA GLY A 134 -4.11 9.41 -13.44
C GLY A 134 -5.22 8.45 -13.01
N TYR A 135 -6.02 8.80 -12.03
CA TYR A 135 -7.05 7.91 -11.50
C TYR A 135 -8.18 7.58 -12.50
N ILE A 136 -8.39 8.38 -13.55
CA ILE A 136 -9.35 8.05 -14.62
C ILE A 136 -8.88 6.89 -15.51
N GLY A 137 -7.60 6.56 -15.47
CA GLY A 137 -7.03 5.38 -16.12
C GLY A 137 -7.13 4.10 -15.28
N ALA A 138 -7.74 4.15 -14.09
CA ALA A 138 -7.99 2.96 -13.29
C ALA A 138 -9.05 2.07 -13.96
N HIS A 139 -8.92 0.76 -13.76
CA HIS A 139 -9.97 -0.18 -14.13
C HIS A 139 -11.25 0.12 -13.31
N PRO A 140 -12.45 -0.21 -13.82
CA PRO A 140 -13.70 0.13 -13.16
C PRO A 140 -13.73 -0.31 -11.69
N GLY A 141 -13.88 0.66 -10.78
CA GLY A 141 -13.89 0.43 -9.34
C GLY A 141 -12.56 0.03 -8.71
N ASP A 142 -11.46 0.02 -9.48
CA ASP A 142 -10.12 -0.44 -9.05
C ASP A 142 -10.18 -1.80 -8.33
N LEU A 143 -10.99 -2.72 -8.89
CA LEU A 143 -11.24 -4.05 -8.31
C LEU A 143 -9.98 -4.90 -8.22
N ASP A 144 -9.04 -4.67 -9.11
CA ASP A 144 -7.74 -5.32 -9.16
C ASP A 144 -6.66 -4.59 -8.33
N ASN A 145 -7.02 -3.48 -7.69
CA ASN A 145 -6.16 -2.65 -6.85
C ASN A 145 -4.87 -2.13 -7.51
N MET A 146 -4.76 -2.19 -8.83
CA MET A 146 -3.56 -1.70 -9.52
C MET A 146 -3.36 -0.19 -9.34
N ASN A 147 -4.44 0.56 -9.06
CA ASN A 147 -4.39 2.00 -8.76
C ASN A 147 -4.38 2.33 -7.26
N ASN A 148 -4.23 1.30 -6.42
CA ASN A 148 -4.06 1.46 -4.98
C ASN A 148 -5.24 2.13 -4.26
N ALA A 149 -6.47 1.72 -4.56
CA ALA A 149 -7.66 2.17 -3.82
C ALA A 149 -7.70 1.59 -2.40
N ASN A 150 -7.25 0.35 -2.22
CA ASN A 150 -7.31 -0.38 -0.96
C ASN A 150 -5.92 -0.61 -0.36
N ARG A 151 -5.84 -0.68 0.97
CA ARG A 151 -4.64 -1.00 1.76
C ARG A 151 -4.97 -2.13 2.71
N VAL A 152 -3.94 -2.84 3.14
CA VAL A 152 -4.08 -3.98 4.04
C VAL A 152 -3.68 -3.57 5.45
N ASN A 153 -4.59 -3.77 6.41
CA ASN A 153 -4.33 -3.57 7.84
C ASN A 153 -3.75 -4.84 8.48
N ASN A 154 -3.18 -4.69 9.68
CA ASN A 154 -2.70 -5.81 10.51
C ASN A 154 -1.74 -6.73 9.75
N ALA A 155 -0.92 -6.17 8.89
CA ALA A 155 -0.09 -6.93 7.97
C ALA A 155 1.34 -7.10 8.50
N VAL A 156 1.88 -8.29 8.27
CA VAL A 156 3.32 -8.59 8.27
C VAL A 156 3.73 -8.73 6.82
N LYS A 157 4.75 -8.00 6.39
CA LYS A 157 5.22 -7.95 5.01
C LYS A 157 6.71 -8.16 4.94
N TYR A 158 7.15 -9.01 4.03
CA TYR A 158 8.54 -9.17 3.65
C TYR A 158 8.78 -8.60 2.25
N THR A 159 9.93 -7.96 2.06
CA THR A 159 10.42 -7.51 0.76
C THR A 159 11.90 -7.86 0.66
N SER A 160 12.29 -8.60 -0.38
CA SER A 160 13.68 -9.02 -0.60
C SER A 160 14.61 -7.83 -0.94
N PRO A 161 15.92 -7.98 -0.83
CA PRO A 161 16.85 -7.11 -1.54
C PRO A 161 16.61 -7.18 -3.05
N VAL A 162 17.25 -6.28 -3.79
CA VAL A 162 17.24 -6.31 -5.27
C VAL A 162 18.42 -7.13 -5.75
N TYR A 163 18.15 -8.19 -6.50
CA TYR A 163 19.14 -9.11 -7.06
C TYR A 163 19.22 -8.90 -8.59
N GLY A 164 20.15 -8.09 -9.07
CA GLY A 164 20.32 -7.83 -10.50
C GLY A 164 19.08 -7.23 -11.17
N GLY A 165 18.33 -6.40 -10.46
CA GLY A 165 17.05 -5.82 -10.91
C GLY A 165 15.81 -6.61 -10.48
N PHE A 166 15.95 -7.84 -10.01
CA PHE A 166 14.84 -8.67 -9.53
C PHE A 166 14.58 -8.45 -8.04
N GLN A 167 13.32 -8.27 -7.67
CA GLN A 167 12.85 -8.16 -6.29
C GLN A 167 11.55 -8.95 -6.13
N PHE A 168 11.34 -9.55 -4.97
CA PHE A 168 10.11 -10.25 -4.63
C PHE A 168 9.68 -9.96 -3.19
N GLY A 169 8.44 -10.28 -2.88
CA GLY A 169 7.93 -10.13 -1.52
C GLY A 169 6.55 -10.72 -1.34
N GLY A 170 6.07 -10.62 -0.13
CA GLY A 170 4.75 -11.07 0.22
C GLY A 170 4.26 -10.48 1.52
N LEU A 171 2.96 -10.51 1.71
CA LEU A 171 2.26 -9.96 2.83
C LEU A 171 1.25 -10.99 3.35
N TYR A 172 1.14 -11.05 4.67
CA TYR A 172 0.07 -11.76 5.36
C TYR A 172 -0.60 -10.82 6.36
N SER A 173 -1.92 -10.73 6.30
CA SER A 173 -2.73 -9.94 7.24
C SER A 173 -3.49 -10.86 8.17
N LEU A 174 -3.37 -10.57 9.46
CA LEU A 174 -4.16 -11.22 10.51
C LEU A 174 -5.59 -10.68 10.50
N GLY A 175 -6.57 -11.57 10.38
CA GLY A 175 -7.97 -11.18 10.30
C GLY A 175 -8.57 -10.62 11.59
N GLY A 176 -7.93 -10.82 12.73
CA GLY A 176 -8.30 -10.22 14.02
C GLY A 176 -9.61 -10.75 14.64
N VAL A 177 -10.13 -11.87 14.18
CA VAL A 177 -11.39 -12.45 14.68
C VAL A 177 -11.09 -13.56 15.68
N ALA A 178 -11.52 -13.37 16.94
CA ALA A 178 -11.30 -14.34 17.99
C ALA A 178 -11.91 -15.71 17.67
N GLY A 179 -11.12 -16.77 17.84
CA GLY A 179 -11.55 -18.16 17.54
C GLY A 179 -11.63 -18.49 16.03
N GLN A 180 -11.39 -17.54 15.14
CA GLN A 180 -11.49 -17.71 13.68
C GLN A 180 -10.27 -17.13 12.96
N PRO A 181 -9.07 -17.72 13.09
CA PRO A 181 -7.84 -17.13 12.58
C PRO A 181 -7.80 -16.97 11.05
N GLY A 182 -8.59 -17.78 10.32
CA GLY A 182 -8.71 -17.69 8.86
C GLY A 182 -9.72 -16.67 8.35
N ARG A 183 -10.53 -16.08 9.23
CA ARG A 183 -11.54 -15.09 8.85
C ARG A 183 -10.88 -13.73 8.65
N ASN A 184 -11.27 -13.00 7.61
CA ASN A 184 -10.76 -11.67 7.26
C ASN A 184 -9.25 -11.61 6.99
N GLN A 185 -8.58 -12.74 6.83
CA GLN A 185 -7.16 -12.76 6.46
C GLN A 185 -6.95 -12.32 5.01
N ILE A 186 -5.80 -11.72 4.75
CA ILE A 186 -5.33 -11.42 3.39
C ILE A 186 -3.94 -12.02 3.23
N PHE A 187 -3.72 -12.64 2.08
CA PHE A 187 -2.43 -13.13 1.66
C PHE A 187 -2.09 -12.51 0.30
N SER A 188 -0.87 -12.00 0.13
CA SER A 188 -0.41 -11.52 -1.15
C SER A 188 1.06 -11.84 -1.39
N VAL A 189 1.41 -12.11 -2.65
CA VAL A 189 2.79 -12.32 -3.10
C VAL A 189 3.00 -11.65 -4.45
N GLY A 190 4.24 -11.29 -4.74
CA GLY A 190 4.57 -10.68 -6.00
C GLY A 190 6.08 -10.61 -6.24
N ALA A 191 6.41 -10.24 -7.47
CA ALA A 191 7.79 -10.03 -7.90
C ALA A 191 7.83 -8.97 -9.00
N GLY A 192 8.95 -8.26 -9.06
CA GLY A 192 9.24 -7.26 -10.06
C GLY A 192 10.65 -7.41 -10.60
N TYR A 193 10.84 -6.96 -11.82
CA TYR A 193 12.15 -6.89 -12.47
C TYR A 193 12.30 -5.54 -13.15
N ASN A 194 13.37 -4.82 -12.81
CA ASN A 194 13.71 -3.53 -13.42
C ASN A 194 15.18 -3.55 -13.82
N ASN A 195 15.46 -3.51 -15.10
CA ASN A 195 16.82 -3.45 -15.61
C ASN A 195 16.85 -2.74 -16.97
N GLY A 196 17.59 -1.62 -17.01
CA GLY A 196 17.67 -0.78 -18.20
C GLY A 196 16.29 -0.32 -18.67
N PRO A 197 15.93 -0.57 -19.95
CA PRO A 197 14.65 -0.13 -20.51
C PRO A 197 13.46 -1.03 -20.10
N LEU A 198 13.69 -2.20 -19.50
CA LEU A 198 12.67 -3.20 -19.21
C LEU A 198 12.22 -3.13 -17.75
N ALA A 199 10.91 -3.01 -17.54
CA ALA A 199 10.25 -3.16 -16.26
C ALA A 199 9.13 -4.21 -16.36
N LEU A 200 9.11 -5.17 -15.44
CA LEU A 200 8.09 -6.23 -15.35
C LEU A 200 7.59 -6.33 -13.92
N GLY A 201 6.34 -6.71 -13.76
CA GLY A 201 5.74 -6.96 -12.45
C GLY A 201 4.65 -8.01 -12.52
N VAL A 202 4.56 -8.81 -11.46
CA VAL A 202 3.46 -9.74 -11.21
C VAL A 202 3.03 -9.66 -9.76
N GLY A 203 1.74 -9.81 -9.51
CA GLY A 203 1.19 -9.80 -8.16
C GLY A 203 -0.03 -10.69 -8.03
N TYR A 204 -0.21 -11.25 -6.83
CA TYR A 204 -1.36 -12.03 -6.45
C TYR A 204 -1.88 -11.57 -5.10
N VAL A 205 -3.19 -11.49 -4.96
CA VAL A 205 -3.90 -11.23 -3.69
C VAL A 205 -5.00 -12.26 -3.51
N ASN A 206 -5.13 -12.79 -2.30
CA ASN A 206 -6.28 -13.54 -1.84
C ASN A 206 -6.79 -12.91 -0.53
N ALA A 207 -8.03 -12.43 -0.54
CA ALA A 207 -8.67 -11.80 0.61
C ALA A 207 -9.91 -12.58 1.02
N ARG A 208 -9.94 -13.08 2.26
CA ARG A 208 -11.09 -13.74 2.86
C ARG A 208 -12.07 -12.69 3.38
N ASN A 209 -13.37 -12.88 3.10
CA ASN A 209 -14.44 -11.95 3.45
C ASN A 209 -14.12 -10.52 2.99
N PRO A 210 -13.94 -10.28 1.69
CA PRO A 210 -13.36 -9.04 1.14
C PRO A 210 -14.14 -7.79 1.53
N ASN A 211 -15.46 -7.89 1.73
CA ASN A 211 -16.27 -6.78 2.22
C ASN A 211 -15.74 -6.19 3.54
N TYR A 212 -15.16 -7.03 4.40
CA TYR A 212 -14.59 -6.62 5.69
C TYR A 212 -13.08 -6.44 5.63
N SER A 213 -12.37 -7.41 5.07
CA SER A 213 -10.91 -7.47 5.13
C SER A 213 -10.22 -6.52 4.16
N PHE A 214 -10.73 -6.37 2.95
CA PHE A 214 -10.10 -5.60 1.87
C PHE A 214 -10.78 -4.24 1.67
N PHE A 215 -12.06 -4.23 1.35
CA PHE A 215 -12.84 -3.00 1.16
C PHE A 215 -13.21 -2.33 2.49
N GLY A 216 -13.21 -3.06 3.60
CA GLY A 216 -13.46 -2.58 4.94
C GLY A 216 -12.25 -2.03 5.68
N ASN A 217 -11.08 -1.99 5.06
CA ASN A 217 -9.84 -1.50 5.68
C ASN A 217 -9.75 0.03 5.83
N ASN A 218 -10.88 0.71 5.84
CA ASN A 218 -10.97 2.10 6.26
C ASN A 218 -11.35 2.18 7.74
N PRO A 219 -10.91 3.20 8.50
CA PRO A 219 -11.11 3.28 9.95
C PRO A 219 -12.56 3.22 10.40
N ASN A 220 -13.47 3.76 9.57
CA ASN A 220 -14.90 3.78 9.84
C ASN A 220 -15.64 2.55 9.31
N ALA A 221 -14.97 1.70 8.57
CA ALA A 221 -15.48 0.45 8.04
C ALA A 221 -15.18 -0.70 9.00
N ASN A 222 -15.00 -0.38 10.27
CA ASN A 222 -14.50 -1.35 11.20
C ASN A 222 -15.50 -2.45 11.41
N THR A 223 -14.98 -3.58 11.13
CA THR A 223 -15.01 -4.71 12.02
C THR A 223 -16.12 -5.69 11.73
N ALA A 224 -15.83 -6.89 12.10
CA ALA A 224 -16.77 -8.00 12.31
C ALA A 224 -18.07 -7.62 13.07
N THR A 225 -18.20 -6.37 13.50
CA THR A 225 -19.33 -5.82 14.28
C THR A 225 -20.02 -4.64 13.61
N SER A 226 -19.63 -4.23 12.39
CA SER A 226 -20.37 -3.19 11.67
C SER A 226 -21.77 -3.69 11.34
N THR A 227 -22.75 -3.16 12.04
CA THR A 227 -24.19 -3.48 11.85
C THR A 227 -24.74 -3.01 10.49
N SER A 228 -24.03 -2.11 9.78
CA SER A 228 -24.39 -1.71 8.43
C SER A 228 -23.86 -2.67 7.36
N GLY A 229 -22.90 -3.52 7.68
CA GLY A 229 -22.48 -4.68 6.91
C GLY A 229 -21.93 -4.47 5.50
N LEU A 230 -21.97 -3.25 4.97
CA LEU A 230 -21.63 -3.00 3.57
C LEU A 230 -20.51 -1.97 3.45
N ASN A 231 -19.29 -2.45 3.28
CA ASN A 231 -18.14 -1.62 2.88
C ASN A 231 -18.02 -1.53 1.35
N MET A 232 -18.55 -2.53 0.64
CA MET A 232 -18.63 -2.55 -0.81
C MET A 232 -19.89 -1.76 -1.26
N THR A 233 -19.79 -0.42 -1.25
CA THR A 233 -20.92 0.47 -1.52
C THR A 233 -21.02 0.92 -2.97
N SER A 234 -19.94 0.83 -3.74
CA SER A 234 -19.93 1.22 -5.15
C SER A 234 -20.90 0.39 -5.99
N PRO A 235 -21.68 1.00 -6.90
CA PRO A 235 -22.53 0.26 -7.85
C PRO A 235 -21.80 -0.79 -8.67
N VAL A 236 -20.48 -0.61 -8.89
CA VAL A 236 -19.64 -1.52 -9.69
C VAL A 236 -19.48 -2.88 -9.00
N TYR A 237 -19.37 -2.91 -7.67
CA TYR A 237 -19.01 -4.14 -6.96
C TYR A 237 -19.86 -4.46 -5.72
N ARG A 238 -20.85 -3.62 -5.37
CA ARG A 238 -21.72 -3.90 -4.20
C ARG A 238 -22.46 -5.24 -4.27
N GLY A 239 -22.69 -5.75 -5.47
CA GLY A 239 -23.31 -7.08 -5.66
C GLY A 239 -22.46 -8.25 -5.17
N TYR A 240 -21.18 -8.03 -4.95
CA TYR A 240 -20.23 -9.04 -4.44
C TYR A 240 -19.99 -8.93 -2.93
N ALA A 241 -20.75 -8.09 -2.22
CA ALA A 241 -20.52 -7.84 -0.78
C ALA A 241 -20.63 -9.11 0.09
N SER A 242 -21.37 -10.14 -0.39
CA SER A 242 -21.48 -11.43 0.27
C SER A 242 -20.40 -12.44 -0.13
N ALA A 243 -19.45 -12.06 -0.99
CA ALA A 243 -18.39 -12.97 -1.41
C ALA A 243 -17.53 -13.44 -0.22
N ASN A 244 -17.21 -14.73 -0.21
CA ASN A 244 -16.31 -15.29 0.80
C ASN A 244 -14.84 -15.03 0.48
N THR A 245 -14.48 -14.95 -0.81
CA THR A 245 -13.11 -14.75 -1.23
C THR A 245 -13.04 -13.79 -2.42
N LEU A 246 -12.05 -12.92 -2.40
CA LEU A 246 -11.58 -12.15 -3.55
C LEU A 246 -10.20 -12.66 -3.94
N GLU A 247 -10.03 -12.97 -5.22
CA GLU A 247 -8.74 -13.28 -5.82
C GLU A 247 -8.40 -12.27 -6.90
N ILE A 248 -7.15 -11.79 -6.89
CA ILE A 248 -6.61 -10.90 -7.90
C ILE A 248 -5.29 -11.49 -8.40
N VAL A 249 -5.16 -11.62 -9.72
CA VAL A 249 -3.90 -11.87 -10.41
C VAL A 249 -3.62 -10.68 -11.29
N ALA A 250 -2.46 -10.09 -11.18
CA ALA A 250 -2.05 -8.97 -12.01
C ALA A 250 -0.66 -9.18 -12.60
N ALA A 251 -0.48 -8.76 -13.84
CA ALA A 251 0.80 -8.73 -14.52
C ALA A 251 0.94 -7.41 -15.29
N ALA A 252 2.13 -6.85 -15.30
CA ALA A 252 2.40 -5.62 -16.00
C ALA A 252 3.82 -5.62 -16.58
N GLY A 253 4.00 -4.94 -17.69
CA GLY A 253 5.31 -4.77 -18.30
C GLY A 253 5.40 -3.44 -19.03
N ALA A 254 6.60 -2.86 -19.05
CA ALA A 254 6.91 -1.66 -19.79
C ALA A 254 8.30 -1.77 -20.43
N TYR A 255 8.44 -1.21 -21.63
CA TYR A 255 9.71 -1.15 -22.33
C TYR A 255 9.91 0.25 -22.91
N SER A 256 11.04 0.87 -22.60
CA SER A 256 11.39 2.21 -23.05
C SER A 256 12.29 2.17 -24.29
N ILE A 257 11.89 2.88 -25.35
CA ILE A 257 12.62 2.99 -26.62
C ILE A 257 12.84 4.47 -26.89
N GLY A 258 14.03 4.96 -26.61
CA GLY A 258 14.32 6.40 -26.72
C GLY A 258 13.37 7.23 -25.84
N ALA A 259 12.57 8.10 -26.43
CA ALA A 259 11.60 8.95 -25.73
C ALA A 259 10.22 8.29 -25.55
N ALA A 260 9.99 7.09 -26.11
CA ALA A 260 8.72 6.38 -26.01
C ALA A 260 8.80 5.24 -24.99
N THR A 261 7.70 5.02 -24.25
CA THR A 261 7.53 3.85 -23.40
C THR A 261 6.26 3.13 -23.82
N LEU A 262 6.40 1.85 -24.12
CA LEU A 262 5.27 0.95 -24.40
C LEU A 262 4.99 0.14 -23.13
N GLY A 263 3.73 0.14 -22.69
CA GLY A 263 3.29 -0.59 -21.50
C GLY A 263 2.12 -1.53 -21.82
N VAL A 264 2.05 -2.64 -21.10
CA VAL A 264 0.92 -3.57 -21.11
C VAL A 264 0.61 -3.97 -19.69
N THR A 265 -0.68 -4.02 -19.37
CA THR A 265 -1.19 -4.53 -18.10
C THR A 265 -2.26 -5.56 -18.35
N TYR A 266 -2.31 -6.57 -17.49
CA TYR A 266 -3.36 -7.57 -17.43
C TYR A 266 -3.75 -7.80 -15.99
N SER A 267 -5.05 -7.90 -15.73
CA SER A 267 -5.56 -8.34 -14.44
C SER A 267 -6.72 -9.30 -14.60
N TYR A 268 -6.83 -10.22 -13.64
CA TYR A 268 -7.96 -11.11 -13.48
C TYR A 268 -8.44 -11.02 -12.04
N THR A 269 -9.70 -10.62 -11.85
CA THR A 269 -10.32 -10.46 -10.53
C THR A 269 -11.52 -11.36 -10.43
N ARG A 270 -11.59 -12.17 -9.36
CA ARG A 270 -12.66 -13.12 -9.11
C ARG A 270 -13.20 -13.00 -7.69
N PHE A 271 -14.50 -12.98 -7.58
CA PHE A 271 -15.24 -13.09 -6.32
C PHE A 271 -15.89 -14.47 -6.23
N ASP A 272 -15.55 -15.24 -5.21
CA ASP A 272 -16.07 -16.59 -5.02
C ASP A 272 -17.11 -16.66 -3.91
N ALA A 273 -18.01 -17.66 -4.07
CA ALA A 273 -19.07 -17.96 -3.12
C ALA A 273 -19.94 -16.74 -2.79
N VAL A 274 -20.34 -16.01 -3.83
CA VAL A 274 -21.28 -14.88 -3.74
C VAL A 274 -22.65 -15.43 -3.34
N GLY A 275 -23.31 -14.79 -2.35
CA GLY A 275 -24.59 -15.22 -1.82
C GLY A 275 -24.51 -16.35 -0.78
N SER A 276 -23.34 -16.94 -0.57
CA SER A 276 -23.12 -17.74 0.62
C SER A 276 -23.01 -16.77 1.81
N THR A 277 -23.87 -16.91 2.78
CA THR A 277 -23.97 -16.05 3.96
C THR A 277 -22.74 -16.12 4.88
N GLY A 278 -21.58 -16.05 4.31
CA GLY A 278 -20.33 -15.95 5.07
C GLY A 278 -20.18 -14.67 5.88
N GLY A 279 -21.18 -13.87 5.99
CA GLY A 279 -21.19 -12.59 6.66
C GLY A 279 -21.67 -12.56 8.09
N THR A 280 -21.99 -13.70 8.69
CA THR A 280 -22.41 -13.77 10.10
C THR A 280 -21.32 -14.39 10.97
#